data_7015b5bfb9b0875de050f25a20c15304
#
_entry.id   7015b5bfb9b0875de050f25a20c15304
#
_cell.length_a   1.000
_cell.length_b   1.000
_cell.length_c   1.000
_cell.angle_alpha   90.00
_cell.angle_beta   90.00
_cell.angle_gamma   90.00
#
_symmetry.space_group_name_H-M   'P 1'
#
loop_
_entity.id
_entity.type
_entity.pdbx_description
1 polymer ?
#
loop_
_entity_poly.entity_id
_entity_poly.type
_entity_poly.pdbx_seq_one_letter_code
_entity_poly.pdbx_strand_id
1 'polypeptide(L)' 'MTNYHERIRMLRKESHYNQTQLATFLNIAQTTYSDYEKGKVRMPIELLILLARHYNVDMNYICGISDTKNPFPCI' A
#
# COMPACT_ATOMS: atom_id res chain seq x y z
N MET A 1 -16.13 1.90 4.35
CA MET A 1 -15.11 1.94 3.29
C MET A 1 -13.85 2.58 3.86
N THR A 2 -12.72 1.89 3.73
CA THR A 2 -11.42 2.35 4.22
C THR A 2 -10.74 3.16 3.11
N ASN A 3 -9.98 4.20 3.47
CA ASN A 3 -9.17 4.90 2.46
C ASN A 3 -7.86 4.15 2.22
N TYR A 4 -7.16 4.50 1.11
CA TYR A 4 -5.99 3.71 0.71
C TYR A 4 -4.82 3.87 1.69
N HIS A 5 -4.64 5.04 2.30
CA HIS A 5 -3.50 5.22 3.21
C HIS A 5 -3.66 4.41 4.50
N GLU A 6 -4.87 4.26 5.00
CA GLU A 6 -5.12 3.35 6.13
C GLU A 6 -4.92 1.89 5.70
N ARG A 7 -5.34 1.55 4.48
CA ARG A 7 -5.22 0.19 3.97
C ARG A 7 -3.76 -0.23 3.81
N ILE A 8 -2.90 0.64 3.25
CA ILE A 8 -1.47 0.29 3.11
C ILE A 8 -0.79 0.16 4.47
N ARG A 9 -1.18 0.97 5.45
CA ARG A 9 -0.67 0.84 6.82
C ARG A 9 -1.09 -0.49 7.44
N MET A 10 -2.34 -0.87 7.27
CA MET A 10 -2.87 -2.12 7.80
C MET A 10 -2.16 -3.32 7.18
N LEU A 11 -1.98 -3.32 5.85
CA LEU A 11 -1.28 -4.39 5.15
C LEU A 11 0.17 -4.50 5.60
N ARG A 12 0.85 -3.36 5.81
CA ARG A 12 2.21 -3.36 6.30
C ARG A 12 2.31 -4.03 7.68
N LYS A 13 1.40 -3.67 8.58
CA LYS A 13 1.40 -4.22 9.94
C LYS A 13 1.08 -5.71 9.93
N GLU A 14 0.12 -6.13 9.11
CA GLU A 14 -0.22 -7.55 8.97
C GLU A 14 0.95 -8.37 8.47
N SER A 15 1.79 -7.78 7.62
CA SER A 15 2.95 -8.46 7.04
C SER A 15 4.21 -8.31 7.89
N HIS A 16 4.12 -7.64 9.03
CA HIS A 16 5.23 -7.43 9.97
C HIS A 16 6.39 -6.62 9.38
N TYR A 17 6.11 -5.74 8.42
CA TYR A 17 7.11 -4.82 7.88
C TYR A 17 7.14 -3.53 8.70
N ASN A 18 8.33 -2.89 8.76
CA ASN A 18 8.42 -1.52 9.23
C ASN A 18 8.38 -0.57 8.03
N GLN A 19 8.25 0.74 8.29
CA GLN A 19 8.15 1.73 7.23
C GLN A 19 9.41 1.80 6.37
N THR A 20 10.58 1.63 6.99
CA THR A 20 11.85 1.67 6.26
C THR A 20 11.94 0.55 5.23
N GLN A 21 11.45 -0.64 5.55
CA GLN A 21 11.45 -1.76 4.61
C GLN A 21 10.60 -1.46 3.38
N LEU A 22 9.41 -0.88 3.59
CA LEU A 22 8.54 -0.55 2.46
C LEU A 22 9.10 0.62 1.65
N ALA A 23 9.69 1.62 2.30
CA ALA A 23 10.33 2.73 1.60
C ALA A 23 11.48 2.23 0.71
N THR A 24 12.29 1.30 1.24
CA THR A 24 13.38 0.69 0.47
C THR A 24 12.83 -0.09 -0.73
N PHE A 25 11.78 -0.87 -0.53
CA PHE A 25 11.14 -1.62 -1.60
C PHE A 25 10.66 -0.69 -2.72
N LEU A 26 10.07 0.45 -2.34
CA LEU A 26 9.54 1.43 -3.31
C LEU A 26 10.62 2.38 -3.82
N ASN A 27 11.85 2.30 -3.28
CA ASN A 27 12.96 3.18 -3.64
C ASN A 27 12.64 4.66 -3.37
N ILE A 28 12.07 4.94 -2.20
CA ILE A 28 11.73 6.30 -1.77
C ILE A 28 12.26 6.51 -0.34
N ALA A 29 12.26 7.77 0.12
CA ALA A 29 12.64 8.08 1.48
C ALA A 29 11.60 7.57 2.48
N GLN A 30 12.05 7.17 3.66
CA GLN A 30 11.16 6.68 4.71
C GLN A 30 10.16 7.77 5.14
N THR A 31 10.59 9.04 5.18
CA THR A 31 9.69 10.14 5.51
C THR A 31 8.59 10.31 4.48
N THR A 32 8.91 10.11 3.19
CA THR A 32 7.91 10.16 2.12
C THR A 32 6.89 9.04 2.28
N TYR A 33 7.36 7.82 2.55
CA TYR A 33 6.46 6.70 2.78
C TYR A 33 5.55 6.95 3.97
N SER A 34 6.12 7.48 5.07
CA SER A 34 5.35 7.81 6.27
C SER A 34 4.24 8.82 5.96
N ASP A 35 4.54 9.81 5.11
CA ASP A 35 3.54 10.81 4.71
C ASP A 35 2.42 10.18 3.89
N TYR A 36 2.70 9.15 3.10
CA TYR A 36 1.67 8.40 2.39
C TYR A 36 0.72 7.71 3.37
N GLU A 37 1.26 7.06 4.40
CA GLU A 37 0.42 6.38 5.39
C GLU A 37 -0.40 7.35 6.24
N LYS A 38 0.11 8.56 6.43
CA LYS A 38 -0.60 9.59 7.21
C LYS A 38 -1.61 10.37 6.37
N GLY A 39 -1.63 10.17 5.06
CA GLY A 39 -2.50 10.91 4.16
C GLY A 39 -2.07 12.34 3.92
N LYS A 40 -0.82 12.70 4.27
CA LYS A 40 -0.31 14.07 4.07
C LYS A 40 -0.03 14.39 2.62
N VAL A 41 0.41 13.40 1.85
CA VAL A 41 0.64 13.52 0.41
C VAL A 41 -0.02 12.37 -0.30
N ARG A 42 -0.41 12.60 -1.55
CA ARG A 42 -1.06 11.60 -2.38
C ARG A 42 -0.02 10.64 -2.94
N MET A 43 -0.27 9.34 -2.79
CA MET A 43 0.62 8.33 -3.33
C MET A 43 0.42 8.18 -4.83
N PRO A 44 1.50 8.19 -5.63
CA PRO A 44 1.37 7.93 -7.07
C PRO A 44 0.79 6.53 -7.31
N ILE A 45 -0.05 6.43 -8.35
CA ILE A 45 -0.72 5.17 -8.68
C ILE A 45 0.28 4.05 -8.97
N GLU A 46 1.42 4.38 -9.58
CA GLU A 46 2.47 3.40 -9.90
C GLU A 46 3.01 2.72 -8.65
N LEU A 47 3.19 3.47 -7.56
CA LEU A 47 3.66 2.92 -6.30
C LEU A 47 2.58 2.08 -5.63
N LEU A 48 1.32 2.50 -5.76
CA LEU A 48 0.20 1.74 -5.21
C LEU A 48 0.05 0.40 -5.91
N ILE A 49 0.25 0.37 -7.22
CA ILE A 49 0.24 -0.87 -8.00
C ILE A 49 1.36 -1.81 -7.54
N LEU A 50 2.57 -1.27 -7.29
CA LEU A 50 3.68 -2.08 -6.79
C LEU A 50 3.34 -2.72 -5.45
N LEU A 51 2.72 -1.97 -4.54
CA LEU A 51 2.29 -2.52 -3.26
C LEU A 51 1.21 -3.58 -3.42
N ALA A 52 0.23 -3.35 -4.30
CA ALA A 52 -0.83 -4.31 -4.55
C ALA A 52 -0.25 -5.64 -5.05
N ARG A 53 0.70 -5.59 -5.97
CA ARG A 53 1.40 -6.78 -6.45
C ARG A 53 2.18 -7.47 -5.35
N HIS A 54 2.88 -6.69 -4.54
CA HIS A 54 3.69 -7.23 -3.45
C HIS A 54 2.84 -7.98 -2.44
N TYR A 55 1.69 -7.42 -2.08
CA TYR A 55 0.77 -8.05 -1.13
C TYR A 55 -0.18 -9.05 -1.78
N ASN A 56 -0.13 -9.16 -3.10
CA ASN A 56 -1.03 -10.02 -3.88
C ASN A 56 -2.51 -9.73 -3.59
N VAL A 57 -2.87 -8.46 -3.67
CA VAL A 57 -4.25 -8.01 -3.53
C VAL A 57 -4.61 -7.17 -4.76
N ASP A 58 -5.91 -7.13 -5.11
CA ASP A 58 -6.33 -6.33 -6.24
C ASP A 58 -6.39 -4.84 -5.87
N MET A 59 -6.57 -4.00 -6.89
CA MET A 59 -6.60 -2.55 -6.67
C MET A 59 -7.84 -2.12 -5.90
N ASN A 60 -8.94 -2.84 -6.01
CA ASN A 60 -10.13 -2.52 -5.24
C ASN A 60 -9.88 -2.65 -3.75
N TYR A 61 -9.13 -3.68 -3.35
CA TYR A 61 -8.81 -3.89 -1.95
C TYR A 61 -7.82 -2.84 -1.45
N ILE A 62 -6.73 -2.60 -2.19
CA ILE A 62 -5.69 -1.69 -1.70
C ILE A 62 -6.18 -0.24 -1.67
N CYS A 63 -7.10 0.13 -2.58
CA CYS A 63 -7.70 1.47 -2.58
C CYS A 63 -8.78 1.65 -1.53
N GLY A 64 -9.16 0.58 -0.82
CA GLY A 64 -10.18 0.64 0.23
C GLY A 64 -11.61 0.59 -0.29
N ILE A 65 -11.80 0.31 -1.58
CA ILE A 65 -13.14 0.22 -2.19
C ILE A 65 -13.82 -1.08 -1.78
N SER A 66 -13.04 -2.16 -1.64
CA SER A 66 -13.53 -3.49 -1.26
C SER A 66 -12.80 -3.96 -0.02
N ASP A 67 -13.47 -4.71 0.83
CA ASP A 67 -12.86 -5.38 1.98
C ASP A 67 -12.51 -6.85 1.70
N THR A 68 -12.68 -7.29 0.46
CA THR A 68 -12.38 -8.65 0.04
C THR A 68 -10.99 -8.72 -0.58
N LYS A 69 -10.12 -9.56 -0.01
CA LYS A 69 -8.75 -9.76 -0.52
C LYS A 69 -8.74 -10.68 -1.73
N ASN A 70 -9.10 -10.15 -2.89
CA ASN A 70 -8.92 -10.89 -4.13
C ASN A 70 -7.46 -10.77 -4.57
N PRO A 71 -6.89 -11.79 -5.23
CA PRO A 71 -5.51 -11.71 -5.68
C PRO A 71 -5.33 -10.66 -6.78
N PHE A 72 -4.11 -10.13 -6.88
CA PHE A 72 -3.77 -9.19 -7.95
C PHE A 72 -3.91 -9.92 -9.29
N PRO A 73 -4.56 -9.30 -10.30
CA PRO A 73 -4.75 -9.95 -11.58
C PRO A 73 -3.41 -10.33 -12.23
N CYS A 74 -3.29 -11.60 -12.61
CA CYS A 74 -2.13 -12.11 -13.33
C CYS A 74 -2.45 -12.09 -14.80
N ILE A 75 -1.60 -11.46 -15.59
CA ILE A 75 -1.75 -11.42 -17.04
C ILE A 75 -0.73 -12.34 -17.69
#